data_3f9b51b785afe6bad96af1c767a1da0f
#
_entry.id   3f9b51b785afe6bad96af1c767a1da0f
#
_cell.length_a   1.000
_cell.length_b   1.000
_cell.length_c   1.000
_cell.angle_alpha   90.00
_cell.angle_beta   90.00
_cell.angle_gamma   90.00
#
_symmetry.space_group_name_H-M   'P 1'
#
loop_
_entity.id
_entity.type
_entity.pdbx_description
1 polymer ?
#
loop_
_entity_poly.entity_id
_entity_poly.type
_entity_poly.pdbx_seq_one_letter_code
_entity_poly.pdbx_strand_id
1 'polypeptide(L)'
;MCAYVGVDTSCYTTSVACVDECGIVSDLRTVLSVKQGERGLRQSDGLFQHIRNLERLVPEMFEKLDVGAVRGVCVSARPRPNEDSYMPVFLAGKACAASMAAALRVPLLAASHQEGHVRAALYGNEFLMGQPFLGMHISGGTTEVFLVDEAFHITLLSGTEDLHAGQFVDRIGVAMGLRFPCGKQLEALAGEFDPATGGVKLPAIVRNGVCSFSGVETRAQALIDDGIKHGEIAYAAYDCMARTFGKMLLY
;
A
#
# COMPACT_ATOMS: atom_id res chain seq x y z
N MET A 1 -21.34 6.67 -22.59
CA MET A 1 -20.54 6.09 -21.51
C MET A 1 -20.17 7.21 -20.55
N CYS A 2 -20.21 6.96 -19.25
CA CYS A 2 -19.77 7.94 -18.23
C CYS A 2 -18.37 7.55 -17.76
N ALA A 3 -17.41 8.46 -17.86
CA ALA A 3 -16.04 8.23 -17.47
C ALA A 3 -15.67 9.05 -16.22
N TYR A 4 -14.80 8.52 -15.40
CA TYR A 4 -14.27 9.15 -14.18
C TYR A 4 -12.76 9.09 -14.19
N VAL A 5 -12.12 10.23 -13.91
CA VAL A 5 -10.67 10.37 -13.86
C VAL A 5 -10.19 10.32 -12.42
N GLY A 6 -9.13 9.55 -12.14
CA GLY A 6 -8.48 9.46 -10.86
C GLY A 6 -7.04 9.95 -10.91
N VAL A 7 -6.60 10.70 -9.89
CA VAL A 7 -5.22 11.17 -9.73
C VAL A 7 -4.70 10.78 -8.35
N ASP A 8 -3.52 10.17 -8.30
CA ASP A 8 -2.81 9.88 -7.05
C ASP A 8 -1.33 10.26 -7.16
N THR A 9 -0.87 11.04 -6.21
CA THR A 9 0.53 11.46 -6.07
C THR A 9 1.08 11.10 -4.68
N SER A 10 0.63 9.98 -4.14
CA SER A 10 1.12 9.45 -2.88
C SER A 10 2.53 8.87 -3.02
N CYS A 11 3.35 9.06 -2.00
CA CYS A 11 4.66 8.44 -1.82
C CYS A 11 5.55 8.39 -3.08
N TYR A 12 5.73 7.19 -3.68
CA TYR A 12 6.75 6.93 -4.71
C TYR A 12 6.19 6.67 -6.10
N THR A 13 4.90 6.88 -6.33
CA THR A 13 4.29 6.62 -7.64
C THR A 13 3.32 7.74 -8.00
N THR A 14 3.50 8.32 -9.18
CA THR A 14 2.49 9.20 -9.81
C THR A 14 1.54 8.32 -10.61
N SER A 15 0.25 8.40 -10.35
CA SER A 15 -0.76 7.62 -11.05
C SER A 15 -1.86 8.53 -11.59
N VAL A 16 -2.27 8.28 -12.83
CA VAL A 16 -3.46 8.86 -13.46
C VAL A 16 -4.23 7.73 -14.13
N ALA A 17 -5.50 7.60 -13.82
CA ALA A 17 -6.33 6.54 -14.37
C ALA A 17 -7.68 7.08 -14.83
N CYS A 18 -8.30 6.39 -15.75
CA CYS A 18 -9.68 6.62 -16.17
C CYS A 18 -10.45 5.30 -16.14
N VAL A 19 -11.64 5.33 -15.58
CA VAL A 19 -12.57 4.21 -15.56
C VAL A 19 -13.92 4.62 -16.11
N ASP A 20 -14.64 3.68 -16.71
CA ASP A 20 -16.02 3.83 -17.13
C ASP A 20 -16.86 2.63 -16.67
N GLU A 21 -18.09 2.53 -17.17
CA GLU A 21 -19.04 1.47 -16.87
C GLU A 21 -18.55 0.07 -17.34
N CYS A 22 -17.60 0.04 -18.28
CA CYS A 22 -17.02 -1.19 -18.82
C CYS A 22 -15.72 -1.61 -18.09
N GLY A 23 -15.14 -0.73 -17.26
CA GLY A 23 -13.95 -1.01 -16.50
C GLY A 23 -12.84 0.04 -16.65
N ILE A 24 -11.60 -0.40 -16.68
CA ILE A 24 -10.41 0.48 -16.77
C ILE A 24 -10.17 0.87 -18.22
N VAL A 25 -10.34 2.15 -18.54
CA VAL A 25 -10.05 2.73 -19.86
C VAL A 25 -8.56 3.04 -20.00
N SER A 26 -7.94 3.58 -18.95
CA SER A 26 -6.51 3.93 -18.92
C SER A 26 -5.98 3.82 -17.49
N ASP A 27 -4.77 3.30 -17.35
CA ASP A 27 -4.04 3.22 -16.07
C ASP A 27 -2.56 3.53 -16.35
N LEU A 28 -2.16 4.77 -16.07
CA LEU A 28 -0.84 5.28 -16.34
C LEU A 28 -0.10 5.55 -15.03
N ARG A 29 1.11 4.99 -14.89
CA ARG A 29 1.91 5.10 -13.66
C ARG A 29 3.36 5.41 -13.97
N THR A 30 3.98 6.19 -13.10
CA THR A 30 5.42 6.44 -13.13
C THR A 30 5.97 6.43 -11.72
N VAL A 31 6.91 5.53 -11.46
CA VAL A 31 7.62 5.44 -10.18
C VAL A 31 8.62 6.60 -10.09
N LEU A 32 8.72 7.23 -8.93
CA LEU A 32 9.69 8.28 -8.65
C LEU A 32 11.10 7.71 -8.56
N SER A 33 12.06 8.47 -9.04
CA SER A 33 13.47 8.09 -8.98
C SER A 33 14.05 8.43 -7.61
N VAL A 34 14.65 7.44 -6.96
CA VAL A 34 15.44 7.60 -5.73
C VAL A 34 16.91 7.43 -6.09
N LYS A 35 17.78 8.35 -5.68
CA LYS A 35 19.22 8.25 -5.95
C LYS A 35 19.81 7.02 -5.27
N GLN A 36 20.77 6.42 -5.94
CA GLN A 36 21.46 5.25 -5.40
C GLN A 36 22.15 5.61 -4.07
N GLY A 37 21.89 4.81 -3.01
CA GLY A 37 22.41 5.05 -1.67
C GLY A 37 21.51 5.89 -0.76
N GLU A 38 20.44 6.50 -1.28
CA GLU A 38 19.43 7.19 -0.45
C GLU A 38 18.35 6.19 0.03
N ARG A 39 17.85 6.40 1.25
CA ARG A 39 16.80 5.55 1.86
C ARG A 39 15.38 6.04 1.58
N GLY A 40 15.21 7.06 0.72
CA GLY A 40 13.93 7.67 0.39
C GLY A 40 14.08 9.02 -0.29
N LEU A 41 12.97 9.70 -0.55
CA LEU A 41 12.90 11.03 -1.14
C LEU A 41 12.48 12.07 -0.09
N ARG A 42 13.06 13.26 -0.18
CA ARG A 42 12.49 14.43 0.50
C ARG A 42 11.13 14.74 -0.12
N GLN A 43 10.21 15.24 0.70
CA GLN A 43 8.85 15.58 0.24
C GLN A 43 8.85 16.59 -0.91
N SER A 44 9.77 17.57 -0.89
CA SER A 44 9.96 18.56 -1.97
C SER A 44 10.38 17.91 -3.29
N ASP A 45 11.31 16.94 -3.23
CA ASP A 45 11.81 16.25 -4.42
C ASP A 45 10.74 15.33 -5.01
N GLY A 46 9.96 14.67 -4.13
CA GLY A 46 8.81 13.89 -4.54
C GLY A 46 7.73 14.75 -5.20
N LEU A 47 7.38 15.89 -4.59
CA LEU A 47 6.44 16.86 -5.13
C LEU A 47 6.87 17.34 -6.53
N PHE A 48 8.13 17.70 -6.70
CA PHE A 48 8.67 18.14 -7.99
C PHE A 48 8.58 17.06 -9.06
N GLN A 49 8.95 15.83 -8.72
CA GLN A 49 8.87 14.70 -9.65
C GLN A 49 7.40 14.39 -10.04
N HIS A 50 6.47 14.46 -9.08
CA HIS A 50 5.05 14.28 -9.35
C HIS A 50 4.53 15.31 -10.36
N ILE A 51 4.88 16.59 -10.19
CA ILE A 51 4.46 17.66 -11.13
C ILE A 51 4.95 17.33 -12.55
N ARG A 52 6.22 16.96 -12.71
CA ARG A 52 6.79 16.59 -14.03
C ARG A 52 6.14 15.34 -14.63
N ASN A 53 5.80 14.36 -13.80
CA ASN A 53 5.13 13.16 -14.28
C ASN A 53 3.71 13.46 -14.72
N LEU A 54 2.96 14.29 -13.97
CA LEU A 54 1.59 14.69 -14.33
C LEU A 54 1.54 15.46 -15.64
N GLU A 55 2.53 16.32 -15.91
CA GLU A 55 2.67 17.05 -17.18
C GLU A 55 2.66 16.10 -18.40
N ARG A 56 3.21 14.89 -18.25
CA ARG A 56 3.22 13.87 -19.30
C ARG A 56 2.02 12.93 -19.25
N LEU A 57 1.68 12.41 -18.07
CA LEU A 57 0.67 11.35 -17.92
C LEU A 57 -0.76 11.85 -18.20
N VAL A 58 -1.06 13.10 -17.84
CA VAL A 58 -2.41 13.64 -18.04
C VAL A 58 -2.76 13.79 -19.53
N PRO A 59 -1.93 14.44 -20.37
CA PRO A 59 -2.18 14.47 -21.83
C PRO A 59 -2.29 13.06 -22.44
N GLU A 60 -1.36 12.15 -22.10
CA GLU A 60 -1.37 10.77 -22.60
C GLU A 60 -2.67 10.02 -22.27
N MET A 61 -3.24 10.26 -21.08
CA MET A 61 -4.54 9.68 -20.69
C MET A 61 -5.66 10.25 -21.58
N PHE A 62 -5.68 11.58 -21.80
CA PHE A 62 -6.73 12.24 -22.58
C PHE A 62 -6.67 11.93 -24.08
N GLU A 63 -5.54 11.48 -24.62
CA GLU A 63 -5.47 10.98 -26.01
C GLU A 63 -6.37 9.76 -26.25
N LYS A 64 -6.64 8.98 -25.21
CA LYS A 64 -7.44 7.74 -25.26
C LYS A 64 -8.88 7.92 -24.77
N LEU A 65 -9.25 9.12 -24.31
CA LEU A 65 -10.48 9.39 -23.61
C LEU A 65 -11.34 10.40 -24.40
N ASP A 66 -12.62 10.07 -24.58
CA ASP A 66 -13.60 11.08 -24.96
C ASP A 66 -13.84 12.05 -23.80
N VAL A 67 -13.31 13.26 -23.95
CA VAL A 67 -13.42 14.32 -22.94
C VAL A 67 -14.89 14.63 -22.61
N GLY A 68 -15.80 14.52 -23.58
CA GLY A 68 -17.23 14.71 -23.41
C GLY A 68 -17.90 13.64 -22.54
N ALA A 69 -17.25 12.51 -22.34
CA ALA A 69 -17.74 11.42 -21.49
C ALA A 69 -17.41 11.62 -20.00
N VAL A 70 -16.43 12.47 -19.66
CA VAL A 70 -15.99 12.68 -18.27
C VAL A 70 -17.10 13.29 -17.43
N ARG A 71 -17.39 12.67 -16.28
CA ARG A 71 -18.44 13.07 -15.34
C ARG A 71 -17.92 13.47 -13.97
N GLY A 72 -16.65 13.21 -13.67
CA GLY A 72 -16.03 13.60 -12.42
C GLY A 72 -14.54 13.33 -12.40
N VAL A 73 -13.84 14.07 -11.53
CA VAL A 73 -12.43 13.86 -11.22
C VAL A 73 -12.31 13.49 -9.74
N CYS A 74 -11.56 12.46 -9.44
CA CYS A 74 -11.24 12.02 -8.08
C CYS A 74 -9.75 12.20 -7.80
N VAL A 75 -9.39 12.57 -6.58
CA VAL A 75 -7.99 12.73 -6.19
C VAL A 75 -7.72 12.18 -4.81
N SER A 76 -6.61 11.48 -4.64
CA SER A 76 -6.02 11.23 -3.33
C SER A 76 -5.48 12.56 -2.79
N ALA A 77 -6.16 13.10 -1.77
CA ALA A 77 -5.88 14.43 -1.23
C ALA A 77 -5.02 14.42 0.05
N ARG A 78 -4.91 13.25 0.68
CA ARG A 78 -4.23 13.03 1.97
C ARG A 78 -3.95 11.53 2.18
N PRO A 79 -3.00 11.16 3.09
CA PRO A 79 -2.69 9.75 3.36
C PRO A 79 -3.87 8.95 3.92
N ARG A 80 -4.54 9.46 4.96
CA ARG A 80 -5.60 8.78 5.72
C ARG A 80 -6.87 9.63 5.79
N PRO A 81 -8.05 9.05 6.12
CA PRO A 81 -9.32 9.77 6.13
C PRO A 81 -9.49 10.79 7.27
N ASN A 82 -8.53 10.94 8.18
CA ASN A 82 -8.54 11.93 9.26
C ASN A 82 -8.06 13.31 8.80
N GLU A 83 -8.60 14.36 9.40
CA GLU A 83 -8.35 15.76 8.99
C GLU A 83 -6.88 16.18 9.14
N ASP A 84 -6.19 15.70 10.18
CA ASP A 84 -4.78 16.01 10.46
C ASP A 84 -3.79 15.24 9.56
N SER A 85 -4.28 14.36 8.69
CA SER A 85 -3.43 13.57 7.79
C SER A 85 -2.97 14.42 6.62
N TYR A 86 -1.70 14.85 6.65
CA TYR A 86 -1.12 15.74 5.64
C TYR A 86 0.26 15.28 5.20
N MET A 87 0.49 15.30 3.89
CA MET A 87 1.83 15.18 3.28
C MET A 87 1.93 16.09 2.04
N PRO A 88 3.04 16.85 1.88
CA PRO A 88 3.21 17.81 0.78
C PRO A 88 3.06 17.23 -0.63
N VAL A 89 3.47 15.98 -0.87
CA VAL A 89 3.39 15.34 -2.20
C VAL A 89 1.98 15.29 -2.77
N PHE A 90 0.94 15.22 -1.93
CA PHE A 90 -0.45 15.23 -2.39
C PHE A 90 -0.88 16.56 -3.04
N LEU A 91 -0.15 17.65 -2.80
CA LEU A 91 -0.47 18.95 -3.40
C LEU A 91 -0.37 18.94 -4.93
N ALA A 92 0.55 18.15 -5.50
CA ALA A 92 0.66 18.02 -6.96
C ALA A 92 -0.63 17.47 -7.58
N GLY A 93 -1.11 16.33 -7.05
CA GLY A 93 -2.35 15.70 -7.50
C GLY A 93 -3.57 16.60 -7.27
N LYS A 94 -3.67 17.21 -6.08
CA LYS A 94 -4.78 18.14 -5.75
C LYS A 94 -4.86 19.31 -6.72
N ALA A 95 -3.74 19.99 -6.98
CA ALA A 95 -3.73 21.14 -7.90
C ALA A 95 -4.09 20.72 -9.32
N CYS A 96 -3.54 19.61 -9.80
CA CYS A 96 -3.84 19.06 -11.12
C CYS A 96 -5.32 18.67 -11.26
N ALA A 97 -5.86 17.90 -10.33
CA ALA A 97 -7.24 17.43 -10.33
C ALA A 97 -8.25 18.59 -10.23
N ALA A 98 -7.96 19.58 -9.38
CA ALA A 98 -8.81 20.78 -9.27
C ALA A 98 -8.84 21.58 -10.57
N SER A 99 -7.69 21.76 -11.23
CA SER A 99 -7.62 22.44 -12.53
C SER A 99 -8.38 21.67 -13.61
N MET A 100 -8.23 20.34 -13.66
CA MET A 100 -8.97 19.48 -14.59
C MET A 100 -10.49 19.57 -14.36
N ALA A 101 -10.94 19.39 -13.12
CA ALA A 101 -12.35 19.42 -12.77
C ALA A 101 -13.00 20.78 -13.15
N ALA A 102 -12.30 21.89 -12.88
CA ALA A 102 -12.75 23.23 -13.23
C ALA A 102 -12.83 23.43 -14.75
N ALA A 103 -11.81 23.01 -15.51
CA ALA A 103 -11.77 23.13 -16.96
C ALA A 103 -12.86 22.28 -17.64
N LEU A 104 -13.09 21.08 -17.15
CA LEU A 104 -14.11 20.13 -17.63
C LEU A 104 -15.51 20.46 -17.12
N ARG A 105 -15.64 21.36 -16.13
CA ARG A 105 -16.92 21.70 -15.45
C ARG A 105 -17.61 20.48 -14.83
N VAL A 106 -16.84 19.61 -14.21
CA VAL A 106 -17.32 18.39 -13.54
C VAL A 106 -16.99 18.44 -12.03
N PRO A 107 -17.67 17.66 -11.18
CA PRO A 107 -17.36 17.56 -9.77
C PRO A 107 -15.93 17.09 -9.51
N LEU A 108 -15.29 17.65 -8.47
CA LEU A 108 -14.07 17.14 -7.87
C LEU A 108 -14.40 16.37 -6.59
N LEU A 109 -13.99 15.12 -6.51
CA LEU A 109 -14.10 14.27 -5.34
C LEU A 109 -12.70 14.11 -4.71
N ALA A 110 -12.58 14.42 -3.43
CA ALA A 110 -11.36 14.24 -2.66
C ALA A 110 -11.51 13.04 -1.72
N ALA A 111 -10.61 12.07 -1.84
CA ALA A 111 -10.51 10.91 -0.96
C ALA A 111 -9.13 10.88 -0.32
N SER A 112 -8.93 10.06 0.71
CA SER A 112 -7.59 9.70 1.17
C SER A 112 -6.99 8.60 0.30
N HIS A 113 -5.67 8.47 0.32
CA HIS A 113 -4.96 7.39 -0.35
C HIS A 113 -5.39 6.01 0.19
N GLN A 114 -5.63 5.90 1.50
CA GLN A 114 -6.14 4.68 2.12
C GLN A 114 -7.54 4.30 1.59
N GLU A 115 -8.47 5.25 1.47
CA GLU A 115 -9.78 5.00 0.86
C GLU A 115 -9.65 4.55 -0.59
N GLY A 116 -8.70 5.13 -1.34
CA GLY A 116 -8.37 4.69 -2.69
C GLY A 116 -7.92 3.23 -2.76
N HIS A 117 -7.03 2.80 -1.86
CA HIS A 117 -6.62 1.39 -1.76
C HIS A 117 -7.77 0.45 -1.43
N VAL A 118 -8.61 0.82 -0.46
CA VAL A 118 -9.77 0.01 -0.08
C VAL A 118 -10.75 -0.11 -1.25
N ARG A 119 -11.06 1.00 -1.93
CA ARG A 119 -11.92 0.99 -3.12
C ARG A 119 -11.34 0.15 -4.25
N ALA A 120 -10.04 0.21 -4.49
CA ALA A 120 -9.39 -0.62 -5.50
C ALA A 120 -9.47 -2.12 -5.17
N ALA A 121 -9.35 -2.49 -3.89
CA ALA A 121 -9.50 -3.87 -3.44
C ALA A 121 -10.95 -4.40 -3.56
N LEU A 122 -11.94 -3.51 -3.60
CA LEU A 122 -13.35 -3.89 -3.84
C LEU A 122 -13.66 -4.13 -5.34
N TYR A 123 -12.78 -3.74 -6.25
CA TYR A 123 -12.96 -4.04 -7.67
C TYR A 123 -12.94 -5.56 -7.90
N GLY A 124 -14.02 -6.09 -8.44
CA GLY A 124 -14.24 -7.54 -8.53
C GLY A 124 -14.78 -8.20 -7.24
N ASN A 125 -14.98 -7.40 -6.18
CA ASN A 125 -15.54 -7.83 -4.89
C ASN A 125 -16.71 -6.92 -4.47
N GLU A 126 -17.50 -6.48 -5.43
CA GLU A 126 -18.59 -5.49 -5.26
C GLU A 126 -19.66 -5.96 -4.27
N PHE A 127 -19.74 -7.25 -3.99
CA PHE A 127 -20.65 -7.83 -2.99
C PHE A 127 -20.38 -7.31 -1.56
N LEU A 128 -19.20 -6.76 -1.30
CA LEU A 128 -18.86 -6.11 -0.03
C LEU A 128 -19.33 -4.64 0.05
N MET A 129 -19.74 -4.04 -1.06
CA MET A 129 -20.20 -2.64 -1.07
C MET A 129 -21.52 -2.50 -0.29
N GLY A 130 -21.59 -1.51 0.58
CA GLY A 130 -22.78 -1.26 1.42
C GLY A 130 -22.95 -2.26 2.58
N GLN A 131 -21.92 -3.05 2.87
CA GLN A 131 -21.87 -3.94 4.02
C GLN A 131 -20.62 -3.65 4.87
N PRO A 132 -20.65 -3.83 6.18
CA PRO A 132 -19.47 -3.71 7.00
C PRO A 132 -18.51 -4.88 6.74
N PHE A 133 -17.21 -4.59 6.65
CA PHE A 133 -16.18 -5.60 6.51
C PHE A 133 -14.88 -5.22 7.21
N LEU A 134 -14.08 -6.21 7.56
CA LEU A 134 -12.73 -6.01 8.04
C LEU A 134 -11.76 -5.97 6.86
N GLY A 135 -10.89 -4.97 6.86
CA GLY A 135 -9.78 -4.86 5.94
C GLY A 135 -8.43 -4.94 6.65
N MET A 136 -7.42 -5.42 5.94
CA MET A 136 -6.04 -5.43 6.41
C MET A 136 -5.14 -4.78 5.37
N HIS A 137 -4.32 -3.80 5.81
CA HIS A 137 -3.31 -3.17 4.97
C HIS A 137 -1.92 -3.60 5.45
N ILE A 138 -1.21 -4.32 4.60
CA ILE A 138 0.12 -4.87 4.88
C ILE A 138 1.08 -4.37 3.82
N SER A 139 2.11 -3.62 4.25
CA SER A 139 3.15 -3.08 3.35
C SER A 139 4.45 -2.83 4.12
N GLY A 140 5.45 -2.26 3.43
CA GLY A 140 6.68 -1.77 4.07
C GLY A 140 6.49 -0.55 4.99
N GLY A 141 5.37 0.15 4.88
CA GLY A 141 5.06 1.35 5.68
C GLY A 141 3.79 1.25 6.50
N THR A 142 3.06 0.14 6.38
CA THR A 142 1.75 -0.02 7.04
C THR A 142 1.53 -1.47 7.45
N THR A 143 1.00 -1.66 8.65
CA THR A 143 0.48 -2.94 9.14
C THR A 143 -0.69 -2.62 10.04
N GLU A 144 -1.90 -2.72 9.50
CA GLU A 144 -3.12 -2.22 10.14
C GLU A 144 -4.29 -3.15 9.84
N VAL A 145 -5.19 -3.29 10.82
CA VAL A 145 -6.54 -3.85 10.66
C VAL A 145 -7.53 -2.73 10.87
N PHE A 146 -8.51 -2.63 10.01
CA PHE A 146 -9.54 -1.61 10.05
C PHE A 146 -10.92 -2.17 9.75
N LEU A 147 -11.94 -1.53 10.27
CA LEU A 147 -13.33 -1.75 9.92
C LEU A 147 -13.76 -0.73 8.87
N VAL A 148 -14.42 -1.18 7.83
CA VAL A 148 -15.16 -0.31 6.89
C VAL A 148 -16.64 -0.52 7.17
N ASP A 149 -17.38 0.56 7.46
CA ASP A 149 -18.81 0.51 7.69
C ASP A 149 -19.64 0.58 6.38
N GLU A 150 -20.95 0.49 6.49
CA GLU A 150 -21.88 0.53 5.37
C GLU A 150 -21.81 1.86 4.60
N ALA A 151 -21.44 2.97 5.25
CA ALA A 151 -21.26 4.29 4.66
C ALA A 151 -19.83 4.52 4.14
N PHE A 152 -18.97 3.49 4.18
CA PHE A 152 -17.57 3.52 3.79
C PHE A 152 -16.67 4.38 4.69
N HIS A 153 -17.00 4.53 5.98
CA HIS A 153 -16.07 5.09 6.94
C HIS A 153 -15.07 4.02 7.39
N ILE A 154 -13.79 4.39 7.39
CA ILE A 154 -12.70 3.52 7.78
C ILE A 154 -12.30 3.84 9.22
N THR A 155 -12.44 2.86 10.11
CA THR A 155 -12.04 2.94 11.51
C THR A 155 -10.87 2.01 11.77
N LEU A 156 -9.73 2.57 12.20
CA LEU A 156 -8.56 1.76 12.57
C LEU A 156 -8.86 0.98 13.85
N LEU A 157 -8.71 -0.33 13.82
CA LEU A 157 -8.92 -1.22 14.96
C LEU A 157 -7.60 -1.64 15.61
N SER A 158 -6.58 -1.90 14.81
CA SER A 158 -5.33 -2.50 15.26
C SER A 158 -4.19 -2.15 14.31
N GLY A 159 -2.95 -2.25 14.79
CA GLY A 159 -1.77 -1.97 13.99
C GLY A 159 -0.49 -2.48 14.63
N THR A 160 0.64 -1.94 14.21
CA THR A 160 1.94 -2.16 14.85
C THR A 160 2.45 -0.87 15.50
N GLU A 161 3.13 -1.00 16.64
CA GLU A 161 3.80 0.11 17.32
C GLU A 161 5.30 0.20 16.98
N ASP A 162 5.85 -0.78 16.30
CA ASP A 162 7.30 -0.82 16.04
C ASP A 162 7.64 -1.06 14.56
N LEU A 163 7.76 -2.28 14.12
CA LEU A 163 8.20 -2.66 12.80
C LEU A 163 7.01 -3.11 11.94
N HIS A 164 6.88 -2.54 10.75
CA HIS A 164 5.86 -2.99 9.79
C HIS A 164 6.21 -4.35 9.19
N ALA A 165 5.20 -5.12 8.84
CA ALA A 165 5.35 -6.49 8.33
C ALA A 165 6.23 -6.57 7.07
N GLY A 166 6.10 -5.63 6.12
CA GLY A 166 6.97 -5.60 4.95
C GLY A 166 8.42 -5.28 5.31
N GLN A 167 8.66 -4.37 6.28
CA GLN A 167 10.01 -4.12 6.79
C GLN A 167 10.60 -5.33 7.51
N PHE A 168 9.78 -6.07 8.27
CA PHE A 168 10.19 -7.32 8.91
C PHE A 168 10.71 -8.33 7.89
N VAL A 169 9.96 -8.54 6.81
CA VAL A 169 10.37 -9.40 5.68
C VAL A 169 11.67 -8.91 5.04
N ASP A 170 11.76 -7.62 4.73
CA ASP A 170 12.94 -7.05 4.08
C ASP A 170 14.19 -7.12 4.97
N ARG A 171 14.07 -6.85 6.28
CA ARG A 171 15.21 -6.92 7.21
C ARG A 171 15.75 -8.32 7.37
N ILE A 172 14.88 -9.33 7.48
CA ILE A 172 15.28 -10.75 7.52
C ILE A 172 15.97 -11.12 6.20
N GLY A 173 15.38 -10.75 5.06
CA GLY A 173 15.97 -11.06 3.76
C GLY A 173 17.33 -10.41 3.55
N VAL A 174 17.51 -9.16 3.93
CA VAL A 174 18.80 -8.45 3.86
C VAL A 174 19.83 -9.11 4.78
N ALA A 175 19.46 -9.55 5.99
CA ALA A 175 20.34 -10.27 6.90
C ALA A 175 20.79 -11.63 6.32
N MET A 176 19.96 -12.27 5.49
CA MET A 176 20.31 -13.46 4.72
C MET A 176 21.15 -13.19 3.46
N GLY A 177 21.46 -11.91 3.16
CA GLY A 177 22.19 -11.52 1.94
C GLY A 177 21.32 -11.38 0.69
N LEU A 178 19.98 -11.36 0.81
CA LEU A 178 19.07 -11.15 -0.32
C LEU A 178 19.06 -9.70 -0.76
N ARG A 179 18.71 -9.47 -2.04
CA ARG A 179 18.61 -8.13 -2.60
C ARG A 179 17.26 -7.49 -2.28
N PHE A 180 17.30 -6.29 -1.73
CA PHE A 180 16.10 -5.46 -1.48
C PHE A 180 15.38 -5.08 -2.79
N PRO A 181 14.04 -5.12 -2.86
CA PRO A 181 13.11 -5.65 -1.86
C PRO A 181 13.12 -7.19 -1.82
N CYS A 182 13.07 -7.77 -0.61
CA CYS A 182 13.37 -9.18 -0.40
C CYS A 182 12.16 -10.12 -0.50
N GLY A 183 10.93 -9.58 -0.49
CA GLY A 183 9.70 -10.37 -0.31
C GLY A 183 9.60 -11.60 -1.20
N LYS A 184 9.75 -11.44 -2.53
CA LYS A 184 9.64 -12.56 -3.48
C LYS A 184 10.73 -13.62 -3.30
N GLN A 185 11.97 -13.20 -2.95
CA GLN A 185 13.08 -14.11 -2.74
C GLN A 185 12.92 -14.87 -1.43
N LEU A 186 12.48 -14.18 -0.37
CA LEU A 186 12.22 -14.80 0.94
C LEU A 186 11.04 -15.78 0.86
N GLU A 187 9.99 -15.46 0.10
CA GLU A 187 8.84 -16.35 -0.16
C GLU A 187 9.30 -17.62 -0.90
N ALA A 188 10.15 -17.50 -1.91
CA ALA A 188 10.70 -18.64 -2.62
C ALA A 188 11.49 -19.57 -1.67
N LEU A 189 12.36 -19.00 -0.82
CA LEU A 189 13.10 -19.77 0.18
C LEU A 189 12.16 -20.46 1.18
N ALA A 190 11.10 -19.80 1.63
CA ALA A 190 10.11 -20.39 2.52
C ALA A 190 9.39 -21.59 1.88
N GLY A 191 9.13 -21.52 0.56
CA GLY A 191 8.53 -22.61 -0.21
C GLY A 191 9.42 -23.85 -0.38
N GLU A 192 10.72 -23.74 -0.17
CA GLU A 192 11.66 -24.87 -0.21
C GLU A 192 11.68 -25.67 1.10
N PHE A 193 11.11 -25.13 2.18
CA PHE A 193 11.12 -25.78 3.49
C PHE A 193 9.88 -26.67 3.67
N ASP A 194 10.11 -27.92 4.08
CA ASP A 194 9.03 -28.85 4.46
C ASP A 194 8.72 -28.74 5.96
N PRO A 195 7.58 -28.13 6.34
CA PRO A 195 7.22 -27.98 7.74
C PRO A 195 6.94 -29.28 8.48
N ALA A 196 6.73 -30.39 7.77
CA ALA A 196 6.57 -31.70 8.39
C ALA A 196 7.86 -32.23 9.03
N THR A 197 9.02 -31.71 8.64
CA THR A 197 10.33 -32.07 9.22
C THR A 197 10.58 -31.44 10.58
N GLY A 198 9.63 -30.63 11.09
CA GLY A 198 9.85 -29.79 12.26
C GLY A 198 10.54 -28.48 11.87
N GLY A 199 11.02 -27.71 12.83
CA GLY A 199 11.75 -26.48 12.54
C GLY A 199 11.64 -25.44 13.66
N VAL A 200 12.36 -24.31 13.45
CA VAL A 200 12.33 -23.20 14.38
C VAL A 200 10.98 -22.50 14.36
N LYS A 201 10.59 -21.93 15.50
CA LYS A 201 9.37 -21.12 15.61
C LYS A 201 9.70 -19.72 16.10
N LEU A 202 9.14 -18.72 15.42
CA LEU A 202 9.17 -17.34 15.85
C LEU A 202 7.88 -17.01 16.61
N PRO A 203 7.94 -16.22 17.70
CA PRO A 203 6.75 -15.91 18.50
C PRO A 203 5.84 -14.93 17.78
N ALA A 204 4.52 -15.18 17.78
CA ALA A 204 3.51 -14.24 17.33
C ALA A 204 3.09 -13.35 18.50
N ILE A 205 3.56 -12.09 18.52
CA ILE A 205 3.38 -11.14 19.62
C ILE A 205 2.24 -10.17 19.26
N VAL A 206 1.12 -10.31 19.98
CA VAL A 206 -0.01 -9.37 19.92
C VAL A 206 -0.45 -9.07 21.34
N ARG A 207 -0.56 -7.79 21.70
CA ARG A 207 -1.02 -7.32 23.01
C ARG A 207 -2.08 -6.25 22.79
N ASN A 208 -3.26 -6.43 23.37
CA ASN A 208 -4.39 -5.51 23.20
C ASN A 208 -4.69 -5.17 21.73
N GLY A 209 -4.65 -6.19 20.87
CA GLY A 209 -4.85 -6.01 19.42
C GLY A 209 -3.63 -5.52 18.65
N VAL A 210 -2.62 -4.94 19.29
CA VAL A 210 -1.44 -4.36 18.64
C VAL A 210 -0.33 -5.39 18.50
N CYS A 211 0.25 -5.53 17.31
CA CYS A 211 1.35 -6.45 17.06
C CYS A 211 2.73 -5.79 17.21
N SER A 212 3.76 -6.62 17.39
CA SER A 212 5.16 -6.22 17.46
C SER A 212 6.02 -7.21 16.70
N PHE A 213 6.89 -6.70 15.82
CA PHE A 213 7.82 -7.50 15.03
C PHE A 213 9.30 -7.26 15.35
N SER A 214 9.66 -6.18 16.06
CA SER A 214 11.07 -5.84 16.29
C SER A 214 11.82 -6.91 17.09
N GLY A 215 11.23 -7.41 18.19
CA GLY A 215 11.81 -8.49 18.97
C GLY A 215 11.84 -9.83 18.21
N VAL A 216 10.87 -10.03 17.32
CA VAL A 216 10.82 -11.22 16.45
C VAL A 216 11.91 -11.17 15.39
N GLU A 217 12.14 -10.00 14.81
CA GLU A 217 13.22 -9.74 13.85
C GLU A 217 14.59 -9.98 14.48
N THR A 218 14.83 -9.46 15.68
CA THR A 218 16.08 -9.73 16.44
C THR A 218 16.28 -11.24 16.66
N ARG A 219 15.22 -11.96 16.98
CA ARG A 219 15.29 -13.42 17.14
C ARG A 219 15.62 -14.14 15.83
N ALA A 220 15.02 -13.69 14.72
CA ALA A 220 15.31 -14.25 13.40
C ALA A 220 16.76 -14.01 12.99
N GLN A 221 17.32 -12.83 13.26
CA GLN A 221 18.74 -12.54 13.01
C GLN A 221 19.66 -13.45 13.82
N ALA A 222 19.36 -13.67 15.12
CA ALA A 222 20.13 -14.61 15.93
C ALA A 222 20.12 -16.03 15.35
N LEU A 223 19.00 -16.50 14.79
CA LEU A 223 18.93 -17.81 14.13
C LEU A 223 19.76 -17.85 12.83
N ILE A 224 19.87 -16.74 12.10
CA ILE A 224 20.74 -16.61 10.92
C ILE A 224 22.22 -16.73 11.36
N ASP A 225 22.60 -16.01 12.41
CA ASP A 225 23.96 -16.03 12.96
C ASP A 225 24.34 -17.43 13.52
N ASP A 226 23.37 -18.15 14.08
CA ASP A 226 23.51 -19.54 14.54
C ASP A 226 23.61 -20.56 13.39
N GLY A 227 23.52 -20.12 12.13
CA GLY A 227 23.67 -20.95 10.93
C GLY A 227 22.45 -21.83 10.60
N ILE A 228 21.26 -21.50 11.10
CA ILE A 228 20.03 -22.19 10.73
C ILE A 228 19.74 -21.95 9.24
N LYS A 229 19.21 -22.94 8.55
CA LYS A 229 18.91 -22.88 7.11
C LYS A 229 17.97 -21.72 6.79
N HIS A 230 18.30 -20.95 5.77
CA HIS A 230 17.53 -19.76 5.36
C HIS A 230 16.07 -20.09 5.02
N GLY A 231 15.80 -21.21 4.34
CA GLY A 231 14.43 -21.65 4.04
C GLY A 231 13.58 -21.90 5.28
N GLU A 232 14.18 -22.49 6.32
CA GLU A 232 13.52 -22.75 7.60
C GLU A 232 13.15 -21.45 8.32
N ILE A 233 14.09 -20.47 8.39
CA ILE A 233 13.85 -19.17 9.01
C ILE A 233 12.81 -18.36 8.19
N ALA A 234 12.90 -18.41 6.86
CA ALA A 234 11.94 -17.75 5.97
C ALA A 234 10.52 -18.29 6.19
N TYR A 235 10.36 -19.61 6.25
CA TYR A 235 9.08 -20.23 6.58
C TYR A 235 8.58 -19.80 7.97
N ALA A 236 9.45 -19.86 8.99
CA ALA A 236 9.10 -19.44 10.35
C ALA A 236 8.66 -17.95 10.43
N ALA A 237 9.25 -17.09 9.60
CA ALA A 237 8.87 -15.68 9.52
C ALA A 237 7.44 -15.50 8.95
N TYR A 238 7.11 -16.17 7.85
CA TYR A 238 5.75 -16.11 7.28
C TYR A 238 4.71 -16.79 8.17
N ASP A 239 5.04 -17.94 8.80
CA ASP A 239 4.17 -18.57 9.79
C ASP A 239 3.90 -17.65 10.99
N CYS A 240 4.95 -16.97 11.48
CA CYS A 240 4.81 -15.97 12.54
C CYS A 240 3.86 -14.83 12.11
N MET A 241 4.02 -14.28 10.91
CA MET A 241 3.14 -13.24 10.38
C MET A 241 1.69 -13.72 10.28
N ALA A 242 1.46 -14.91 9.72
CA ALA A 242 0.13 -15.48 9.59
C ALA A 242 -0.57 -15.64 10.96
N ARG A 243 0.15 -16.18 11.94
CA ARG A 243 -0.37 -16.31 13.33
C ARG A 243 -0.58 -14.96 14.01
N THR A 244 0.28 -13.97 13.73
CA THR A 244 0.14 -12.61 14.25
C THR A 244 -1.11 -11.95 13.70
N PHE A 245 -1.31 -12.00 12.38
CA PHE A 245 -2.50 -11.44 11.73
C PHE A 245 -3.78 -12.14 12.17
N GLY A 246 -3.76 -13.48 12.29
CA GLY A 246 -4.90 -14.21 12.85
C GLY A 246 -5.28 -13.74 14.27
N LYS A 247 -4.30 -13.49 15.13
CA LYS A 247 -4.56 -12.93 16.47
C LYS A 247 -5.09 -11.50 16.44
N MET A 248 -4.63 -10.65 15.51
CA MET A 248 -5.14 -9.29 15.35
C MET A 248 -6.59 -9.25 14.89
N LEU A 249 -6.98 -10.18 14.00
CA LEU A 249 -8.35 -10.29 13.47
C LEU A 249 -9.35 -10.88 14.48
N LEU A 250 -8.86 -11.63 15.46
CA LEU A 250 -9.70 -12.25 16.50
C LEU A 250 -9.87 -11.38 17.76
N TYR A 251 -9.16 -10.27 17.83
CA TYR A 251 -9.24 -9.30 18.93
C TYR A 251 -10.39 -8.32 18.73
#